data_e6e4132fbf5ef80216cdb80800a170da
#
_entry.id   e6e4132fbf5ef80216cdb80800a170da
#
_cell.length_a   1.000
_cell.length_b   1.000
_cell.length_c   1.000
_cell.angle_alpha   90.00
_cell.angle_beta   90.00
_cell.angle_gamma   90.00
#
_symmetry.space_group_name_H-M   'P 1'
#
loop_
_entity.id
_entity.type
_entity.pdbx_description
1 polymer ?
#
loop_
_entity_poly.entity_id
_entity_poly.type
_entity_poly.pdbx_seq_one_letter_code
_entity_poly.pdbx_strand_id
1 'polypeptide(L)'
;IHRNNTHLLHMQNWSGVNVDTSQFSIDLFNFMRPKDLNYNCAISDKNENIKLFYQKELSQLSTIEKSQAESVFQGDIKEKEMNAFTLDEILSRDKYKNSKIDLLDIDVEGADLKVLRGLSFEKFKPELVCVEIHAKEIKKSDIYNFLIDKNYELLWSGVFSHIFKRLYN
;
A
#
# COMPACT_ATOMS: atom_id res chain seq x y z
N ILE A 1 -16.75 2.19 -1.08
CA ILE A 1 -16.42 3.62 -0.86
C ILE A 1 -16.14 3.87 0.63
N HIS A 2 -16.86 3.26 1.56
CA HIS A 2 -16.70 3.49 3.01
C HIS A 2 -15.40 2.91 3.64
N ARG A 3 -14.59 2.19 2.89
CA ARG A 3 -13.33 1.56 3.37
C ARG A 3 -12.09 2.09 2.65
N ASN A 4 -12.16 3.26 2.03
CA ASN A 4 -11.00 3.84 1.36
C ASN A 4 -10.48 5.02 2.19
N ASN A 5 -9.28 4.87 2.75
CA ASN A 5 -8.64 5.85 3.64
C ASN A 5 -8.43 7.22 2.97
N THR A 6 -8.27 7.24 1.65
CA THR A 6 -8.01 8.48 0.89
C THR A 6 -9.26 9.15 0.33
N HIS A 7 -10.48 8.61 0.58
CA HIS A 7 -11.72 9.15 0.00
C HIS A 7 -11.98 10.62 0.40
N LEU A 8 -11.85 10.94 1.67
CA LEU A 8 -12.07 12.29 2.17
C LEU A 8 -11.05 13.29 1.62
N LEU A 9 -9.80 12.87 1.42
CA LEU A 9 -8.76 13.68 0.79
C LEU A 9 -9.11 13.98 -0.68
N HIS A 10 -9.57 12.96 -1.41
CA HIS A 10 -10.05 13.15 -2.78
C HIS A 10 -11.20 14.15 -2.86
N MET A 11 -12.16 14.11 -1.93
CA MET A 11 -13.27 15.08 -1.85
C MET A 11 -12.77 16.51 -1.60
N GLN A 12 -11.57 16.68 -1.09
CA GLN A 12 -10.88 17.96 -0.90
C GLN A 12 -9.88 18.26 -2.04
N ASN A 13 -10.09 17.67 -3.22
CA ASN A 13 -9.29 17.87 -4.42
C ASN A 13 -7.84 17.36 -4.35
N TRP A 14 -7.55 16.44 -3.45
CA TRP A 14 -6.28 15.72 -3.53
C TRP A 14 -6.29 14.79 -4.74
N SER A 15 -5.13 14.61 -5.32
CA SER A 15 -4.91 13.67 -6.43
C SER A 15 -3.65 12.85 -6.18
N GLY A 16 -3.53 11.70 -6.80
CA GLY A 16 -2.40 10.83 -6.55
C GLY A 16 -2.30 9.63 -7.47
N VAL A 17 -1.67 8.61 -6.93
CA VAL A 17 -1.48 7.31 -7.56
C VAL A 17 -2.22 6.27 -6.73
N ASN A 18 -3.07 5.48 -7.38
CA ASN A 18 -3.76 4.34 -6.78
C ASN A 18 -3.24 3.05 -7.41
N VAL A 19 -2.93 2.07 -6.60
CA VAL A 19 -2.49 0.76 -7.04
C VAL A 19 -3.34 -0.30 -6.36
N ASP A 20 -3.86 -1.24 -7.12
CA ASP A 20 -4.66 -2.34 -6.59
C ASP A 20 -4.51 -3.58 -7.48
N THR A 21 -4.52 -4.75 -6.88
CA THR A 21 -4.47 -6.04 -7.59
C THR A 21 -5.80 -6.42 -8.22
N SER A 22 -6.89 -5.78 -7.80
CA SER A 22 -8.25 -5.96 -8.33
C SER A 22 -8.50 -5.03 -9.51
N GLN A 23 -8.72 -5.61 -10.70
CA GLN A 23 -9.11 -4.84 -11.89
C GLN A 23 -10.41 -4.06 -11.64
N PHE A 24 -11.37 -4.64 -10.91
CA PHE A 24 -12.61 -3.96 -10.55
C PHE A 24 -12.38 -2.70 -9.70
N SER A 25 -11.47 -2.75 -8.72
CA SER A 25 -11.10 -1.56 -7.94
C SER A 25 -10.50 -0.48 -8.84
N ILE A 26 -9.62 -0.85 -9.76
CA ILE A 26 -8.99 0.08 -10.70
C ILE A 26 -10.03 0.70 -11.65
N ASP A 27 -10.98 -0.08 -12.15
CA ASP A 27 -12.06 0.45 -13.01
C ASP A 27 -12.92 1.46 -12.25
N LEU A 28 -13.21 1.21 -10.96
CA LEU A 28 -13.90 2.18 -10.10
C LEU A 28 -13.05 3.44 -9.87
N PHE A 29 -11.75 3.32 -9.64
CA PHE A 29 -10.86 4.48 -9.52
C PHE A 29 -10.81 5.28 -10.82
N ASN A 30 -10.71 4.64 -11.97
CA ASN A 30 -10.74 5.30 -13.28
C ASN A 30 -12.03 6.10 -13.48
N PHE A 31 -13.17 5.57 -13.04
CA PHE A 31 -14.46 6.25 -13.12
C PHE A 31 -14.59 7.39 -12.10
N MET A 32 -14.23 7.14 -10.84
CA MET A 32 -14.44 8.08 -9.73
C MET A 32 -13.35 9.13 -9.60
N ARG A 33 -12.11 8.80 -10.00
CA ARG A 33 -10.89 9.60 -9.86
C ARG A 33 -10.12 9.69 -11.19
N PRO A 34 -10.73 10.23 -12.27
CA PRO A 34 -10.12 10.19 -13.61
C PRO A 34 -8.84 11.05 -13.73
N LYS A 35 -8.54 11.89 -12.74
CA LYS A 35 -7.31 12.70 -12.69
C LYS A 35 -6.14 11.98 -12.02
N ASP A 36 -6.43 10.93 -11.27
CA ASP A 36 -5.42 10.09 -10.62
C ASP A 36 -4.77 9.14 -11.64
N LEU A 37 -3.62 8.59 -11.28
CA LEU A 37 -3.01 7.47 -12.00
C LEU A 37 -3.40 6.18 -11.30
N ASN A 38 -3.99 5.25 -12.04
CA ASN A 38 -4.56 4.04 -11.46
C ASN A 38 -3.91 2.82 -12.12
N TYR A 39 -3.21 1.99 -11.35
CA TYR A 39 -2.45 0.84 -11.84
C TYR A 39 -3.00 -0.47 -11.31
N ASN A 40 -3.31 -1.41 -12.22
CA ASN A 40 -3.62 -2.79 -11.85
C ASN A 40 -2.35 -3.62 -11.80
N CYS A 41 -1.73 -3.69 -10.64
CA CYS A 41 -0.54 -4.50 -10.37
C CYS A 41 -0.39 -4.72 -8.86
N ALA A 42 0.53 -5.58 -8.47
CA ALA A 42 0.98 -5.70 -7.09
C ALA A 42 2.16 -4.76 -6.82
N ILE A 43 2.39 -4.45 -5.54
CA ILE A 43 3.60 -3.76 -5.08
C ILE A 43 4.42 -4.71 -4.22
N SER A 44 5.74 -4.69 -4.40
CA SER A 44 6.70 -5.52 -3.66
C SER A 44 8.03 -4.78 -3.48
N ASP A 45 9.00 -5.43 -2.85
CA ASP A 45 10.37 -4.92 -2.68
C ASP A 45 11.23 -5.04 -3.95
N LYS A 46 10.75 -5.72 -4.98
CA LYS A 46 11.41 -5.88 -6.29
C LYS A 46 10.40 -6.06 -7.42
N ASN A 47 10.85 -5.80 -8.65
CA ASN A 47 10.06 -6.04 -9.85
C ASN A 47 10.13 -7.52 -10.22
N GLU A 48 9.01 -8.22 -10.15
CA GLU A 48 8.93 -9.65 -10.42
C GLU A 48 7.53 -10.09 -10.83
N ASN A 49 7.40 -11.30 -11.37
CA ASN A 49 6.10 -11.96 -11.52
C ASN A 49 5.80 -12.75 -10.23
N ILE A 50 4.64 -12.50 -9.63
CA ILE A 50 4.23 -13.09 -8.35
C ILE A 50 2.92 -13.86 -8.51
N LYS A 51 2.64 -14.73 -7.54
CA LYS A 51 1.33 -15.32 -7.36
C LYS A 51 0.50 -14.49 -6.40
N LEU A 52 -0.68 -14.06 -6.84
CA LEU A 52 -1.68 -13.43 -6.00
C LEU A 52 -2.67 -14.51 -5.54
N PHE A 53 -2.92 -14.56 -4.23
CA PHE A 53 -3.87 -15.47 -3.60
C PHE A 53 -5.17 -14.74 -3.28
N TYR A 54 -6.32 -15.32 -3.63
CA TYR A 54 -7.64 -14.75 -3.42
C TYR A 54 -8.72 -15.85 -3.35
N GLN A 55 -9.92 -15.51 -2.85
CA GLN A 55 -11.05 -16.45 -2.84
C GLN A 55 -12.10 -16.11 -3.90
N LYS A 56 -12.44 -14.82 -4.03
CA LYS A 56 -13.45 -14.32 -4.97
C LYS A 56 -12.87 -13.15 -5.75
N GLU A 57 -13.19 -13.04 -7.03
CA GLU A 57 -12.68 -11.97 -7.91
C GLU A 57 -13.03 -10.55 -7.42
N LEU A 58 -14.18 -10.40 -6.77
CA LEU A 58 -14.63 -9.14 -6.17
C LEU A 58 -14.28 -9.03 -4.68
N SER A 59 -13.45 -9.93 -4.15
CA SER A 59 -12.98 -9.83 -2.77
C SER A 59 -12.03 -8.67 -2.62
N GLN A 60 -12.17 -7.93 -1.53
CA GLN A 60 -11.19 -6.94 -1.11
C GLN A 60 -9.97 -7.60 -0.47
N LEU A 61 -10.11 -8.87 -0.03
CA LEU A 61 -9.04 -9.64 0.57
C LEU A 61 -8.30 -10.40 -0.53
N SER A 62 -7.10 -9.95 -0.83
CA SER A 62 -6.13 -10.66 -1.67
C SER A 62 -4.74 -10.35 -1.15
N THR A 63 -3.83 -11.32 -1.22
CA THR A 63 -2.47 -11.17 -0.71
C THR A 63 -1.46 -11.87 -1.61
N ILE A 64 -0.23 -11.38 -1.62
CA ILE A 64 0.91 -12.06 -2.25
C ILE A 64 1.62 -13.03 -1.28
N GLU A 65 1.24 -13.01 -0.01
CA GLU A 65 1.80 -13.86 1.03
C GLU A 65 0.95 -15.12 1.20
N LYS A 66 1.50 -16.28 0.78
CA LYS A 66 0.79 -17.57 0.88
C LYS A 66 0.38 -17.90 2.32
N SER A 67 1.27 -17.67 3.28
CA SER A 67 1.01 -17.92 4.70
C SER A 67 -0.15 -17.06 5.24
N GLN A 68 -0.24 -15.81 4.78
CA GLN A 68 -1.36 -14.94 5.13
C GLN A 68 -2.66 -15.46 4.51
N ALA A 69 -2.65 -15.87 3.24
CA ALA A 69 -3.80 -16.45 2.59
C ALA A 69 -4.32 -17.70 3.33
N GLU A 70 -3.42 -18.60 3.73
CA GLU A 70 -3.73 -19.83 4.47
C GLU A 70 -4.28 -19.55 5.87
N SER A 71 -3.90 -18.44 6.49
CA SER A 71 -4.37 -18.06 7.83
C SER A 71 -5.73 -17.36 7.83
N VAL A 72 -6.06 -16.61 6.78
CA VAL A 72 -7.24 -15.73 6.72
C VAL A 72 -8.37 -16.34 5.89
N PHE A 73 -8.05 -17.06 4.81
CA PHE A 73 -9.06 -17.59 3.91
C PHE A 73 -9.64 -18.90 4.41
N GLN A 74 -10.97 -19.00 4.40
CA GLN A 74 -11.68 -20.23 4.71
C GLN A 74 -12.18 -20.89 3.43
N GLY A 75 -11.74 -22.13 3.15
CA GLY A 75 -12.07 -22.88 1.93
C GLY A 75 -11.05 -22.70 0.80
N ASP A 76 -11.49 -22.85 -0.45
CA ASP A 76 -10.62 -22.90 -1.59
C ASP A 76 -9.90 -21.55 -1.84
N ILE A 77 -8.58 -21.60 -1.91
CA ILE A 77 -7.72 -20.49 -2.26
C ILE A 77 -7.41 -20.59 -3.75
N LYS A 78 -7.74 -19.53 -4.48
CA LYS A 78 -7.39 -19.38 -5.90
C LYS A 78 -6.08 -18.63 -6.03
N GLU A 79 -5.33 -18.90 -7.09
CA GLU A 79 -4.10 -18.16 -7.41
C GLU A 79 -4.14 -17.66 -8.85
N LYS A 80 -3.52 -16.51 -9.10
CA LYS A 80 -3.24 -15.99 -10.44
C LYS A 80 -1.85 -15.35 -10.48
N GLU A 81 -1.21 -15.40 -11.64
CA GLU A 81 0.04 -14.66 -11.86
C GLU A 81 -0.24 -13.17 -12.08
N MET A 82 0.62 -12.33 -11.54
CA MET A 82 0.54 -10.88 -11.66
C MET A 82 1.93 -10.25 -11.59
N ASN A 83 2.14 -9.17 -12.33
CA ASN A 83 3.35 -8.37 -12.20
C ASN A 83 3.31 -7.58 -10.88
N ALA A 84 4.40 -7.65 -10.13
CA ALA A 84 4.69 -6.80 -9.00
C ALA A 84 5.79 -5.80 -9.37
N PHE A 85 5.67 -4.57 -8.88
CA PHE A 85 6.62 -3.51 -9.07
C PHE A 85 7.03 -2.91 -7.72
N THR A 86 8.17 -2.26 -7.66
CA THR A 86 8.52 -1.42 -6.51
C THR A 86 7.74 -0.10 -6.56
N LEU A 87 7.55 0.53 -5.40
CA LEU A 87 7.01 1.90 -5.36
C LEU A 87 7.91 2.88 -6.12
N ASP A 88 9.23 2.69 -6.05
CA ASP A 88 10.19 3.48 -6.81
C ASP A 88 9.92 3.44 -8.31
N GLU A 89 9.64 2.26 -8.84
CA GLU A 89 9.33 2.07 -10.26
C GLU A 89 8.03 2.79 -10.62
N ILE A 90 6.96 2.56 -9.86
CA ILE A 90 5.64 3.17 -10.10
C ILE A 90 5.73 4.70 -10.04
N LEU A 91 6.32 5.26 -8.99
CA LEU A 91 6.42 6.70 -8.78
C LEU A 91 7.38 7.40 -9.75
N SER A 92 8.29 6.65 -10.37
CA SER A 92 9.24 7.21 -11.34
C SER A 92 8.68 7.29 -12.77
N ARG A 93 7.55 6.64 -13.07
CA ARG A 93 7.03 6.51 -14.45
C ARG A 93 6.36 7.75 -14.98
N ASP A 94 5.76 8.59 -14.14
CA ASP A 94 4.73 9.51 -14.57
C ASP A 94 4.88 10.94 -14.07
N LYS A 95 3.83 11.73 -14.29
CA LYS A 95 3.75 13.14 -13.91
C LYS A 95 4.08 13.42 -12.44
N TYR A 96 3.98 12.41 -11.57
CA TYR A 96 4.26 12.56 -10.14
C TYR A 96 5.70 12.24 -9.73
N LYS A 97 6.60 11.86 -10.65
CA LYS A 97 7.98 11.44 -10.35
C LYS A 97 8.81 12.44 -9.54
N ASN A 98 8.47 13.73 -9.62
CA ASN A 98 9.14 14.81 -8.88
C ASN A 98 8.18 15.49 -7.88
N SER A 99 7.01 14.93 -7.66
CA SER A 99 6.04 15.53 -6.74
C SER A 99 6.38 15.18 -5.29
N LYS A 100 6.08 16.12 -4.39
CA LYS A 100 6.05 15.82 -2.97
C LYS A 100 4.95 14.81 -2.69
N ILE A 101 5.23 13.81 -1.86
CA ILE A 101 4.24 12.85 -1.38
C ILE A 101 3.79 13.31 0.01
N ASP A 102 2.55 13.78 0.12
CA ASP A 102 1.99 14.22 1.40
C ASP A 102 1.51 13.03 2.23
N LEU A 103 0.96 11.99 1.59
CA LEU A 103 0.53 10.76 2.24
C LEU A 103 0.87 9.54 1.37
N LEU A 104 1.53 8.56 1.97
CA LEU A 104 1.65 7.19 1.48
C LEU A 104 0.74 6.30 2.34
N ASP A 105 -0.30 5.72 1.74
CA ASP A 105 -1.26 4.84 2.40
C ASP A 105 -1.05 3.40 1.89
N ILE A 106 -0.73 2.47 2.81
CA ILE A 106 -0.40 1.08 2.53
C ILE A 106 -1.35 0.18 3.30
N ASP A 107 -2.04 -0.68 2.55
CA ASP A 107 -2.95 -1.70 3.07
C ASP A 107 -2.94 -2.85 2.04
N VAL A 108 -2.02 -3.80 2.24
CA VAL A 108 -1.72 -4.87 1.27
C VAL A 108 -1.76 -6.26 1.89
N GLU A 109 -2.54 -6.39 2.96
CA GLU A 109 -2.87 -7.68 3.57
C GLU A 109 -1.64 -8.52 3.91
N GLY A 110 -0.71 -7.92 4.69
CA GLY A 110 0.47 -8.57 5.25
C GLY A 110 1.76 -8.42 4.46
N ALA A 111 1.74 -7.81 3.27
CA ALA A 111 2.96 -7.51 2.49
C ALA A 111 3.50 -6.08 2.72
N ASP A 112 2.98 -5.35 3.71
CA ASP A 112 3.23 -3.94 3.97
C ASP A 112 4.72 -3.59 4.10
N LEU A 113 5.47 -4.42 4.81
CA LEU A 113 6.92 -4.23 4.95
C LEU A 113 7.66 -4.39 3.62
N LYS A 114 7.23 -5.29 2.74
CA LYS A 114 7.80 -5.41 1.39
C LYS A 114 7.54 -4.16 0.56
N VAL A 115 6.32 -3.63 0.62
CA VAL A 115 5.97 -2.38 -0.04
C VAL A 115 6.87 -1.24 0.43
N LEU A 116 7.06 -1.08 1.75
CA LEU A 116 7.93 -0.07 2.33
C LEU A 116 9.40 -0.22 1.88
N ARG A 117 9.91 -1.46 1.79
CA ARG A 117 11.27 -1.75 1.31
C ARG A 117 11.45 -1.44 -0.18
N GLY A 118 10.37 -1.44 -0.95
CA GLY A 118 10.37 -1.06 -2.36
C GLY A 118 10.37 0.45 -2.62
N LEU A 119 10.50 1.28 -1.56
CA LEU A 119 10.55 2.74 -1.66
C LEU A 119 11.90 3.29 -1.19
N SER A 120 12.51 4.12 -2.01
CA SER A 120 13.66 4.95 -1.62
C SER A 120 13.18 6.16 -0.80
N PHE A 121 13.26 6.06 0.50
CA PHE A 121 12.89 7.14 1.44
C PHE A 121 13.80 8.36 1.33
N GLU A 122 15.01 8.21 0.80
CA GLU A 122 15.93 9.30 0.50
C GLU A 122 15.45 10.14 -0.70
N LYS A 123 14.81 9.49 -1.67
CA LYS A 123 14.31 10.11 -2.91
C LYS A 123 12.91 10.70 -2.73
N PHE A 124 11.96 9.89 -2.26
CA PHE A 124 10.53 10.26 -2.28
C PHE A 124 10.04 10.93 -0.99
N LYS A 125 10.60 10.60 0.15
CA LYS A 125 10.38 11.26 1.45
C LYS A 125 8.90 11.57 1.74
N PRO A 126 7.98 10.58 1.81
CA PRO A 126 6.59 10.86 2.18
C PRO A 126 6.49 11.66 3.47
N GLU A 127 5.56 12.62 3.55
CA GLU A 127 5.34 13.39 4.77
C GLU A 127 4.70 12.55 5.87
N LEU A 128 3.67 11.80 5.46
CA LEU A 128 2.97 10.84 6.31
C LEU A 128 3.01 9.46 5.65
N VAL A 129 3.12 8.43 6.48
CA VAL A 129 2.96 7.03 6.09
C VAL A 129 1.85 6.45 6.94
N CYS A 130 0.75 6.02 6.31
CA CYS A 130 -0.30 5.23 6.92
C CYS A 130 -0.06 3.76 6.54
N VAL A 131 0.01 2.86 7.52
CA VAL A 131 0.33 1.45 7.26
C VAL A 131 -0.36 0.54 8.27
N GLU A 132 -0.72 -0.68 7.85
CA GLU A 132 -1.26 -1.69 8.76
C GLU A 132 -0.16 -2.42 9.55
N ILE A 133 -0.40 -2.59 10.85
CA ILE A 133 0.45 -3.39 11.74
C ILE A 133 -0.44 -4.30 12.59
N HIS A 134 -0.42 -5.59 12.30
CA HIS A 134 -1.16 -6.62 13.04
C HIS A 134 -0.37 -7.19 14.23
N ALA A 135 0.33 -6.37 14.99
CA ALA A 135 1.13 -6.79 16.14
C ALA A 135 0.48 -6.36 17.46
N LYS A 136 0.49 -7.25 18.47
CA LYS A 136 0.03 -6.91 19.84
C LYS A 136 0.83 -5.76 20.44
N GLU A 137 2.13 -5.70 20.15
CA GLU A 137 3.06 -4.65 20.58
C GLU A 137 3.66 -3.95 19.36
N ILE A 138 3.02 -2.87 18.93
CA ILE A 138 3.37 -2.13 17.70
C ILE A 138 4.86 -1.80 17.64
N LYS A 139 5.43 -1.34 18.76
CA LYS A 139 6.85 -0.94 18.86
C LYS A 139 7.86 -2.08 18.67
N LYS A 140 7.39 -3.32 18.70
CA LYS A 140 8.22 -4.50 18.43
C LYS A 140 8.08 -5.01 17.00
N SER A 141 7.19 -4.43 16.20
CA SER A 141 6.99 -4.85 14.81
C SER A 141 8.16 -4.40 13.92
N ASP A 142 8.45 -5.20 12.91
CA ASP A 142 9.48 -4.88 11.91
C ASP A 142 9.14 -3.61 11.13
N ILE A 143 7.84 -3.35 10.87
CA ILE A 143 7.36 -2.15 10.21
C ILE A 143 7.67 -0.91 11.06
N TYR A 144 7.37 -0.96 12.36
CA TYR A 144 7.69 0.15 13.27
C TYR A 144 9.18 0.44 13.27
N ASN A 145 10.02 -0.58 13.50
CA ASN A 145 11.47 -0.43 13.54
C ASN A 145 12.02 0.12 12.22
N PHE A 146 11.52 -0.39 11.08
CA PHE A 146 11.89 0.10 9.76
C PHE A 146 11.60 1.59 9.59
N LEU A 147 10.42 2.07 9.99
CA LEU A 147 10.04 3.47 9.84
C LEU A 147 10.82 4.39 10.80
N ILE A 148 11.09 3.94 12.04
CA ILE A 148 11.98 4.67 12.96
C ILE A 148 13.38 4.83 12.35
N ASP A 149 13.95 3.77 11.77
CA ASP A 149 15.27 3.82 11.10
C ASP A 149 15.29 4.75 9.88
N LYS A 150 14.11 5.04 9.30
CA LYS A 150 13.92 6.01 8.20
C LYS A 150 13.59 7.43 8.66
N ASN A 151 13.77 7.75 9.95
CA ASN A 151 13.46 9.06 10.57
C ASN A 151 11.97 9.43 10.55
N TYR A 152 11.11 8.45 10.85
CA TYR A 152 9.69 8.69 11.11
C TYR A 152 9.38 8.46 12.59
N GLU A 153 8.40 9.17 13.11
CA GLU A 153 7.84 8.93 14.44
C GLU A 153 6.38 8.48 14.32
N LEU A 154 5.92 7.65 15.25
CA LEU A 154 4.52 7.27 15.35
C LEU A 154 3.68 8.46 15.81
N LEU A 155 2.86 9.00 14.91
CA LEU A 155 1.99 10.15 15.20
C LEU A 155 0.63 9.72 15.77
N TRP A 156 0.04 8.65 15.23
CA TRP A 156 -1.26 8.18 15.62
C TRP A 156 -1.37 6.66 15.45
N SER A 157 -2.18 6.03 16.32
CA SER A 157 -2.36 4.58 16.34
C SER A 157 -3.84 4.23 16.47
N GLY A 158 -4.36 3.52 15.47
CA GLY A 158 -5.68 2.89 15.49
C GLY A 158 -5.61 1.43 15.93
N VAL A 159 -6.61 0.64 15.53
CA VAL A 159 -6.65 -0.80 15.83
C VAL A 159 -5.63 -1.57 14.96
N PHE A 160 -5.63 -1.31 13.67
CA PHE A 160 -4.72 -1.92 12.69
C PHE A 160 -3.90 -0.88 11.94
N SER A 161 -4.51 0.23 11.54
CA SER A 161 -3.83 1.29 10.81
C SER A 161 -3.10 2.25 11.74
N HIS A 162 -1.89 2.63 11.38
CA HIS A 162 -1.00 3.50 12.15
C HIS A 162 -0.41 4.57 11.26
N ILE A 163 -0.34 5.82 11.75
CA ILE A 163 0.18 6.95 10.99
C ILE A 163 1.54 7.35 11.56
N PHE A 164 2.53 7.36 10.71
CA PHE A 164 3.87 7.83 11.00
C PHE A 164 4.13 9.14 10.28
N LYS A 165 4.84 10.06 10.95
CA LYS A 165 5.22 11.36 10.42
C LYS A 165 6.73 11.45 10.28
N ARG A 166 7.18 12.03 9.16
CA ARG A 166 8.59 12.28 8.94
C ARG A 166 9.14 13.33 9.91
N LEU A 167 10.31 13.04 10.49
CA LEU A 167 11.08 13.99 11.26
C LEU A 167 11.98 14.81 10.32
N TYR A 168 12.01 16.12 10.53
CA TYR A 168 12.92 17.01 9.83
C TYR A 168 14.13 17.24 10.72
N ASN A 169 15.29 16.83 10.27
CA ASN A 169 16.59 17.15 10.86
C ASN A 169 17.10 18.46 10.29
#